data_df3059958fefe7ec72b861e2badc3cb8
#
_entry.id   df3059958fefe7ec72b861e2badc3cb8
#
_cell.length_a   1.000
_cell.length_b   1.000
_cell.length_c   1.000
_cell.angle_alpha   90.00
_cell.angle_beta   90.00
_cell.angle_gamma   90.00
#
_symmetry.space_group_name_H-M   'P 1'
#
loop_
_entity.id
_entity.type
_entity.pdbx_description
1 polymer ?
#
loop_
_entity_poly.entity_id
_entity_poly.type
_entity_poly.pdbx_seq_one_letter_code
_entity_poly.pdbx_strand_id
1 'polypeptide(L)'
;MLVKTFGCALFGIDAIQVTIEVNIGRGINFFLVGLPDNAVKESHQRIVSAIINLGYYYPHKKIVINMAPADIRKEGSAYDLPIAIGIMAASEQVNSDLLEQFVIMGELSLDGTLNPIKGALPIAIKAKQDGFRGLIIPKENAREAAVVEGLEVYGVGDIHDVVSILNGEDKIKPVKIDGFDGYQVGDYQFDFSDVKGQENIKRALEIAAAGGHNVILIGPPGSGKTMLAKRMPTILPPLTMAEALETTKIHSVAGLIGRNAALVRTRPFRSPHHTISDAGLVGGGTYPQPGEISLAHNGVLFLDELPEFKRTVLEVMRQPMEDRIVTISRAKMTVDFPANFMMVAAMNPCPCGYYNHPDRECTCKPGVVQQYLNRISGPLMDRIDLHVEVVPVAYKDLSSKSSGESSAAVRERVIKARKIQEERYAEYPTIHANAQMTSQLIQKYCELDESCRTILKNAMNRLGLSARAYDRILKVSRTIADLDSSENIQTGHLAEAINYRSLDRDNWGS
;
A
#
# COMPACT_ATOMS: atom_id res chain seq x y z
N MET A 1 -18.18 13.08 39.92
CA MET A 1 -18.81 12.01 39.14
C MET A 1 -17.74 11.36 38.29
N LEU A 2 -17.74 10.03 38.12
CA LEU A 2 -16.85 9.31 37.22
C LEU A 2 -17.63 8.96 35.95
N VAL A 3 -17.07 9.31 34.79
CA VAL A 3 -17.64 9.02 33.47
C VAL A 3 -16.58 8.33 32.61
N LYS A 4 -17.01 7.45 31.74
CA LYS A 4 -16.17 6.76 30.76
C LYS A 4 -16.55 7.16 29.33
N THR A 5 -15.56 7.48 28.54
CA THR A 5 -15.67 7.59 27.07
C THR A 5 -14.67 6.63 26.42
N PHE A 6 -14.88 6.29 25.17
CA PHE A 6 -14.06 5.31 24.46
C PHE A 6 -13.46 5.92 23.21
N GLY A 7 -12.17 5.67 23.02
CA GLY A 7 -11.41 6.02 21.83
C GLY A 7 -10.56 4.85 21.40
N CYS A 8 -9.66 5.08 20.42
CA CYS A 8 -8.73 4.06 19.94
C CYS A 8 -7.32 4.64 19.78
N ALA A 9 -6.30 3.79 20.00
CA ALA A 9 -4.91 4.05 19.64
C ALA A 9 -4.56 3.23 18.41
N LEU A 10 -3.79 3.80 17.47
CA LEU A 10 -3.29 3.08 16.32
C LEU A 10 -2.05 2.24 16.70
N PHE A 11 -2.02 1.01 16.22
CA PHE A 11 -0.89 0.10 16.37
C PHE A 11 -0.64 -0.60 15.02
N GLY A 12 0.39 -0.16 14.30
CA GLY A 12 0.59 -0.58 12.91
C GLY A 12 -0.57 -0.15 12.03
N ILE A 13 -1.22 -1.11 11.38
CA ILE A 13 -2.42 -0.87 10.56
C ILE A 13 -3.73 -1.15 11.30
N ASP A 14 -3.66 -1.53 12.57
CA ASP A 14 -4.82 -1.85 13.38
C ASP A 14 -5.05 -0.81 14.48
N ALA A 15 -6.16 -0.93 15.19
CA ALA A 15 -6.51 -0.06 16.31
C ALA A 15 -6.73 -0.86 17.59
N ILE A 16 -6.43 -0.26 18.71
CA ILE A 16 -6.62 -0.82 20.06
C ILE A 16 -7.54 0.12 20.83
N GLN A 17 -8.56 -0.42 21.49
CA GLN A 17 -9.49 0.36 22.29
C GLN A 17 -8.77 1.06 23.46
N VAL A 18 -9.12 2.32 23.68
CA VAL A 18 -8.69 3.15 24.82
C VAL A 18 -9.91 3.60 25.60
N THR A 19 -9.95 3.24 26.86
CA THR A 19 -10.96 3.75 27.81
C THR A 19 -10.44 5.05 28.45
N ILE A 20 -11.22 6.11 28.36
CA ILE A 20 -10.92 7.42 28.92
C ILE A 20 -11.86 7.65 30.10
N GLU A 21 -11.31 7.56 31.30
CA GLU A 21 -12.04 7.75 32.56
C GLU A 21 -11.85 9.19 33.04
N VAL A 22 -12.95 9.93 33.13
CA VAL A 22 -12.93 11.33 33.58
C VAL A 22 -13.60 11.44 34.97
N ASN A 23 -12.84 11.90 35.96
CA ASN A 23 -13.35 12.11 37.32
C ASN A 23 -13.21 13.58 37.74
N ILE A 24 -14.32 14.20 38.12
CA ILE A 24 -14.38 15.58 38.63
C ILE A 24 -14.56 15.55 40.13
N GLY A 25 -13.64 16.19 40.85
CA GLY A 25 -13.58 16.25 42.30
C GLY A 25 -13.34 17.66 42.85
N ARG A 26 -13.04 17.75 44.15
CA ARG A 26 -12.72 19.03 44.84
C ARG A 26 -11.30 19.48 44.50
N GLY A 27 -11.07 20.74 44.22
CA GLY A 27 -9.79 21.35 43.84
C GLY A 27 -9.84 22.00 42.46
N ILE A 28 -8.69 22.47 41.93
CA ILE A 28 -8.57 23.22 40.67
C ILE A 28 -7.55 22.64 39.68
N ASN A 29 -6.97 21.47 39.99
CA ASN A 29 -5.89 20.91 39.21
C ASN A 29 -6.40 19.97 38.09
N PHE A 30 -5.69 19.97 36.97
CA PHE A 30 -5.92 19.06 35.85
C PHE A 30 -4.79 18.02 35.82
N PHE A 31 -5.14 16.72 35.80
CA PHE A 31 -4.22 15.61 35.74
C PHE A 31 -4.61 14.68 34.61
N LEU A 32 -3.62 14.29 33.79
CA LEU A 32 -3.77 13.36 32.70
C LEU A 32 -2.75 12.22 32.87
N VAL A 33 -3.24 11.00 33.04
CA VAL A 33 -2.44 9.80 33.28
C VAL A 33 -2.73 8.71 32.25
N GLY A 34 -1.85 7.70 32.08
CA GLY A 34 -2.00 6.61 31.13
C GLY A 34 -1.13 6.75 29.87
N LEU A 35 0.11 7.24 30.03
CA LEU A 35 1.10 7.44 28.96
C LEU A 35 0.65 8.34 27.80
N PRO A 36 0.09 9.54 28.06
CA PRO A 36 -0.19 10.51 27.00
C PRO A 36 1.13 11.06 26.43
N ASP A 37 1.15 11.31 25.12
CA ASP A 37 2.25 12.06 24.48
C ASP A 37 2.13 13.58 24.75
N ASN A 38 3.01 14.39 24.16
CA ASN A 38 2.97 15.83 24.34
C ASN A 38 1.73 16.45 23.69
N ALA A 39 1.29 15.97 22.52
CA ALA A 39 0.11 16.47 21.84
C ALA A 39 -1.17 16.24 22.65
N VAL A 40 -1.28 15.07 23.31
CA VAL A 40 -2.38 14.77 24.24
C VAL A 40 -2.28 15.62 25.51
N LYS A 41 -1.07 15.91 26.03
CA LYS A 41 -0.90 16.82 27.19
C LYS A 41 -1.29 18.26 26.88
N GLU A 42 -1.04 18.73 25.65
CA GLU A 42 -1.42 20.04 25.17
C GLU A 42 -2.93 20.17 24.90
N SER A 43 -3.67 19.06 24.82
CA SER A 43 -5.11 19.02 24.58
C SER A 43 -5.91 19.89 25.56
N HIS A 44 -5.43 20.03 26.81
CA HIS A 44 -6.11 20.81 27.85
C HIS A 44 -6.47 22.23 27.37
N GLN A 45 -5.52 22.93 26.72
CA GLN A 45 -5.75 24.28 26.23
C GLN A 45 -6.77 24.32 25.08
N ARG A 46 -6.70 23.34 24.16
CA ARG A 46 -7.68 23.25 23.06
C ARG A 46 -9.07 22.93 23.58
N ILE A 47 -9.18 21.97 24.50
CA ILE A 47 -10.46 21.55 25.10
C ILE A 47 -11.12 22.70 25.87
N VAL A 48 -10.37 23.42 26.73
CA VAL A 48 -10.90 24.55 27.48
C VAL A 48 -11.45 25.63 26.55
N SER A 49 -10.66 26.03 25.55
CA SER A 49 -11.05 27.03 24.56
C SER A 49 -12.28 26.61 23.77
N ALA A 50 -12.30 25.37 23.26
CA ALA A 50 -13.40 24.85 22.47
C ALA A 50 -14.72 24.80 23.25
N ILE A 51 -14.70 24.29 24.49
CA ILE A 51 -15.88 24.21 25.35
C ILE A 51 -16.45 25.62 25.62
N ILE A 52 -15.59 26.58 25.96
CA ILE A 52 -16.02 27.95 26.27
C ILE A 52 -16.53 28.68 25.02
N ASN A 53 -15.84 28.58 23.89
CA ASN A 53 -16.20 29.26 22.65
C ASN A 53 -17.52 28.74 22.06
N LEU A 54 -17.89 27.50 22.33
CA LEU A 54 -19.20 26.96 21.96
C LEU A 54 -20.30 27.22 23.00
N GLY A 55 -20.02 28.06 24.03
CA GLY A 55 -21.02 28.48 25.01
C GLY A 55 -21.30 27.48 26.14
N TYR A 56 -20.48 26.44 26.27
CA TYR A 56 -20.54 25.50 27.36
C TYR A 56 -19.69 25.99 28.55
N TYR A 57 -19.92 25.41 29.72
CA TYR A 57 -19.19 25.75 30.95
C TYR A 57 -18.00 24.79 31.17
N TYR A 58 -16.79 25.33 31.33
CA TYR A 58 -15.65 24.54 31.78
C TYR A 58 -15.57 24.48 33.30
N PRO A 59 -15.63 23.30 33.95
CA PRO A 59 -15.69 23.18 35.40
C PRO A 59 -14.37 23.59 36.07
N HIS A 60 -14.43 24.64 36.92
CA HIS A 60 -13.29 25.04 37.77
C HIS A 60 -13.15 24.12 38.99
N LYS A 61 -12.90 22.83 38.72
CA LYS A 61 -12.73 21.75 39.70
C LYS A 61 -11.49 20.91 39.38
N LYS A 62 -11.10 20.06 40.33
CA LYS A 62 -10.05 19.06 40.06
C LYS A 62 -10.57 18.04 39.02
N ILE A 63 -9.90 17.95 37.91
CA ILE A 63 -10.19 16.98 36.84
C ILE A 63 -9.05 15.99 36.76
N VAL A 64 -9.36 14.70 36.87
CA VAL A 64 -8.41 13.61 36.69
C VAL A 64 -8.89 12.76 35.54
N ILE A 65 -8.04 12.59 34.51
CA ILE A 65 -8.30 11.79 33.33
C ILE A 65 -7.33 10.64 33.32
N ASN A 66 -7.84 9.41 33.27
CA ASN A 66 -7.07 8.20 33.10
C ASN A 66 -7.34 7.57 31.74
N MET A 67 -6.29 7.28 30.97
CA MET A 67 -6.39 6.66 29.65
C MET A 67 -5.86 5.22 29.73
N ALA A 68 -6.75 4.25 29.83
CA ALA A 68 -6.41 2.82 29.93
C ALA A 68 -6.46 2.11 28.56
N PRO A 69 -5.59 1.10 28.32
CA PRO A 69 -4.55 0.55 29.20
C PRO A 69 -3.31 1.44 29.26
N ALA A 70 -2.59 1.40 30.39
CA ALA A 70 -1.45 2.29 30.64
C ALA A 70 -0.14 1.85 29.93
N ASP A 71 -0.08 0.64 29.39
CA ASP A 71 1.06 0.10 28.64
C ASP A 71 1.11 0.58 27.18
N ILE A 72 -0.01 1.06 26.66
CA ILE A 72 -0.13 1.60 25.30
C ILE A 72 -0.02 3.11 25.36
N ARG A 73 0.88 3.69 24.56
CA ARG A 73 1.00 5.14 24.42
C ARG A 73 -0.13 5.70 23.57
N LYS A 74 -0.70 6.83 24.02
CA LYS A 74 -1.74 7.58 23.31
C LYS A 74 -1.08 8.76 22.62
N GLU A 75 -1.24 8.83 21.31
CA GLU A 75 -0.55 9.80 20.45
C GLU A 75 -1.52 10.65 19.65
N GLY A 76 -1.11 11.90 19.43
CA GLY A 76 -1.82 12.84 18.59
C GLY A 76 -3.01 13.50 19.29
N SER A 77 -3.63 14.43 18.57
CA SER A 77 -4.72 15.30 19.04
C SER A 77 -6.11 14.67 18.92
N ALA A 78 -6.23 13.46 18.37
CA ALA A 78 -7.52 12.80 18.12
C ALA A 78 -8.32 12.48 19.41
N TYR A 79 -7.69 12.55 20.57
CA TYR A 79 -8.32 12.35 21.87
C TYR A 79 -8.97 13.60 22.45
N ASP A 80 -8.80 14.76 21.82
CA ASP A 80 -9.37 16.03 22.33
C ASP A 80 -10.88 15.91 22.49
N LEU A 81 -11.58 15.38 21.49
CA LEU A 81 -13.02 15.25 21.50
C LEU A 81 -13.54 14.30 22.59
N PRO A 82 -13.08 13.03 22.72
CA PRO A 82 -13.59 12.15 23.78
C PRO A 82 -13.24 12.65 25.17
N ILE A 83 -12.12 13.35 25.36
CA ILE A 83 -11.80 14.01 26.65
C ILE A 83 -12.76 15.16 26.92
N ALA A 84 -13.03 16.04 25.94
CA ALA A 84 -13.97 17.15 26.09
C ALA A 84 -15.37 16.67 26.46
N ILE A 85 -15.89 15.69 25.72
CA ILE A 85 -17.20 15.08 25.98
C ILE A 85 -17.23 14.41 27.36
N GLY A 86 -16.18 13.73 27.77
CA GLY A 86 -16.06 13.13 29.10
C GLY A 86 -16.11 14.20 30.23
N ILE A 87 -15.46 15.35 30.06
CA ILE A 87 -15.50 16.47 31.00
C ILE A 87 -16.93 17.08 31.07
N MET A 88 -17.57 17.30 29.92
CA MET A 88 -18.91 17.83 29.83
C MET A 88 -19.95 16.89 30.45
N ALA A 89 -19.85 15.60 30.22
CA ALA A 89 -20.71 14.59 30.82
C ALA A 89 -20.48 14.49 32.36
N ALA A 90 -19.21 14.49 32.80
CA ALA A 90 -18.88 14.46 34.24
C ALA A 90 -19.32 15.74 34.99
N SER A 91 -19.57 16.83 34.27
CA SER A 91 -20.16 18.08 34.80
C SER A 91 -21.66 18.22 34.49
N GLU A 92 -22.32 17.16 34.06
CA GLU A 92 -23.79 17.07 33.84
C GLU A 92 -24.32 17.99 32.74
N GLN A 93 -23.46 18.39 31.79
CA GLN A 93 -23.86 19.21 30.64
C GLN A 93 -24.30 18.38 29.42
N VAL A 94 -23.97 17.08 29.40
CA VAL A 94 -24.29 16.12 28.35
C VAL A 94 -24.82 14.87 28.99
N ASN A 95 -25.81 14.23 28.36
CA ASN A 95 -26.33 12.95 28.82
C ASN A 95 -25.26 11.85 28.66
N SER A 96 -25.03 11.10 29.73
CA SER A 96 -24.03 10.02 29.75
C SER A 96 -24.55 8.64 29.35
N ASP A 97 -25.89 8.47 29.20
CA ASP A 97 -26.53 7.14 29.01
C ASP A 97 -26.10 6.43 27.73
N LEU A 98 -25.76 7.18 26.68
CA LEU A 98 -25.33 6.63 25.38
C LEU A 98 -23.82 6.57 25.21
N LEU A 99 -23.02 7.16 26.11
CA LEU A 99 -21.57 7.25 25.95
C LEU A 99 -20.88 5.92 25.78
N GLU A 100 -21.34 4.90 26.53
CA GLU A 100 -20.74 3.54 26.46
C GLU A 100 -21.08 2.79 25.16
N GLN A 101 -21.99 3.33 24.34
CA GLN A 101 -22.37 2.70 23.07
C GLN A 101 -21.50 3.18 21.89
N PHE A 102 -20.73 4.28 22.08
CA PHE A 102 -19.98 4.91 21.00
C PHE A 102 -18.48 4.98 21.26
N VAL A 103 -17.69 4.71 20.22
CA VAL A 103 -16.32 5.18 20.14
C VAL A 103 -16.36 6.63 19.64
N ILE A 104 -15.61 7.52 20.29
CA ILE A 104 -15.57 8.96 19.97
C ILE A 104 -14.12 9.34 19.67
N MET A 105 -13.86 9.95 18.52
CA MET A 105 -12.52 10.42 18.14
C MET A 105 -12.61 11.72 17.35
N GLY A 106 -11.68 12.64 17.60
CA GLY A 106 -11.62 13.91 16.86
C GLY A 106 -10.60 14.88 17.45
N GLU A 107 -9.96 15.64 16.61
CA GLU A 107 -9.09 16.74 17.02
C GLU A 107 -9.91 18.03 17.09
N LEU A 108 -9.77 18.80 18.17
CA LEU A 108 -10.48 20.06 18.36
C LEU A 108 -9.62 21.26 17.94
N SER A 109 -10.22 22.14 17.16
CA SER A 109 -9.77 23.52 17.01
C SER A 109 -10.19 24.36 18.20
N LEU A 110 -9.60 25.54 18.40
CA LEU A 110 -9.92 26.44 19.53
C LEU A 110 -11.37 26.95 19.49
N ASP A 111 -11.97 27.01 18.31
CA ASP A 111 -13.37 27.40 18.10
C ASP A 111 -14.38 26.27 18.29
N GLY A 112 -13.86 25.03 18.56
CA GLY A 112 -14.66 23.84 18.78
C GLY A 112 -15.02 23.07 17.52
N THR A 113 -14.54 23.48 16.34
CA THR A 113 -14.65 22.70 15.12
C THR A 113 -13.70 21.49 15.14
N LEU A 114 -14.02 20.48 14.36
CA LEU A 114 -13.29 19.23 14.31
C LEU A 114 -12.41 19.13 13.06
N ASN A 115 -11.15 18.79 13.28
CA ASN A 115 -10.17 18.46 12.24
C ASN A 115 -10.18 16.96 11.97
N PRO A 116 -9.85 16.55 10.73
CA PRO A 116 -9.74 15.13 10.36
C PRO A 116 -8.63 14.41 11.12
N ILE A 117 -8.87 13.11 11.37
CA ILE A 117 -7.94 12.24 12.08
C ILE A 117 -7.36 11.18 11.14
N LYS A 118 -6.28 10.53 11.56
CA LYS A 118 -5.69 9.36 10.88
C LYS A 118 -6.33 8.07 11.40
N GLY A 119 -6.37 7.04 10.55
CA GLY A 119 -6.77 5.71 10.96
C GLY A 119 -8.26 5.52 11.21
N ALA A 120 -9.13 6.27 10.53
CA ALA A 120 -10.57 6.17 10.71
C ALA A 120 -11.11 4.76 10.39
N LEU A 121 -10.62 4.12 9.33
CA LEU A 121 -11.03 2.75 8.98
C LEU A 121 -10.58 1.70 10.02
N PRO A 122 -9.32 1.61 10.45
CA PRO A 122 -8.93 0.71 11.55
C PRO A 122 -9.73 0.95 12.83
N ILE A 123 -10.00 2.20 13.19
CA ILE A 123 -10.81 2.56 14.36
C ILE A 123 -12.24 2.02 14.20
N ALA A 124 -12.86 2.18 13.04
CA ALA A 124 -14.20 1.67 12.76
C ALA A 124 -14.28 0.14 12.82
N ILE A 125 -13.28 -0.54 12.25
CA ILE A 125 -13.18 -2.01 12.31
C ILE A 125 -13.09 -2.48 13.76
N LYS A 126 -12.26 -1.82 14.58
CA LYS A 126 -12.09 -2.14 15.99
C LYS A 126 -13.36 -1.87 16.78
N ALA A 127 -14.01 -0.73 16.58
CA ALA A 127 -15.28 -0.38 17.22
C ALA A 127 -16.35 -1.44 16.97
N LYS A 128 -16.47 -1.95 15.73
CA LYS A 128 -17.38 -3.05 15.38
C LYS A 128 -17.00 -4.36 16.08
N GLN A 129 -15.73 -4.72 16.08
CA GLN A 129 -15.24 -5.95 16.73
C GLN A 129 -15.49 -5.97 18.22
N ASP A 130 -15.40 -4.82 18.89
CA ASP A 130 -15.64 -4.67 20.32
C ASP A 130 -17.14 -4.53 20.67
N GLY A 131 -18.03 -4.57 19.67
CA GLY A 131 -19.48 -4.57 19.86
C GLY A 131 -20.09 -3.19 20.13
N PHE A 132 -19.40 -2.10 19.82
CA PHE A 132 -19.98 -0.75 19.91
C PHE A 132 -21.11 -0.59 18.88
N ARG A 133 -22.14 0.15 19.26
CA ARG A 133 -23.23 0.53 18.37
C ARG A 133 -22.75 1.41 17.23
N GLY A 134 -21.86 2.37 17.54
CA GLY A 134 -21.42 3.31 16.53
C GLY A 134 -20.11 4.03 16.85
N LEU A 135 -19.72 4.86 15.88
CA LEU A 135 -18.51 5.66 15.89
C LEU A 135 -18.85 7.12 15.57
N ILE A 136 -18.41 8.04 16.43
CA ILE A 136 -18.55 9.48 16.24
C ILE A 136 -17.18 10.06 15.88
N ILE A 137 -17.04 10.61 14.68
CA ILE A 137 -15.77 11.12 14.14
C ILE A 137 -15.99 12.37 13.28
N PRO A 138 -14.92 13.11 12.93
CA PRO A 138 -15.03 14.25 12.02
C PRO A 138 -15.68 13.85 10.69
N LYS A 139 -16.54 14.73 10.15
CA LYS A 139 -17.31 14.47 8.92
C LYS A 139 -16.44 14.10 7.72
N GLU A 140 -15.21 14.61 7.66
CA GLU A 140 -14.27 14.32 6.58
C GLU A 140 -13.78 12.86 6.58
N ASN A 141 -13.79 12.21 7.75
CA ASN A 141 -13.43 10.80 7.91
C ASN A 141 -14.63 9.84 7.83
N ALA A 142 -15.85 10.37 7.92
CA ALA A 142 -17.03 9.55 8.13
C ALA A 142 -17.28 8.55 6.98
N ARG A 143 -17.02 8.93 5.73
CA ARG A 143 -17.18 8.03 4.58
C ARG A 143 -16.18 6.88 4.59
N GLU A 144 -14.94 7.13 5.01
CA GLU A 144 -13.91 6.10 5.17
C GLU A 144 -14.34 5.06 6.23
N ALA A 145 -14.83 5.52 7.37
CA ALA A 145 -15.27 4.64 8.45
C ALA A 145 -16.58 3.90 8.13
N ALA A 146 -17.50 4.54 7.39
CA ALA A 146 -18.81 3.98 7.07
C ALA A 146 -18.77 2.81 6.07
N VAL A 147 -17.58 2.46 5.55
CA VAL A 147 -17.36 1.21 4.79
C VAL A 147 -17.59 -0.03 5.65
N VAL A 148 -17.45 0.11 6.98
CA VAL A 148 -17.63 -1.01 7.91
C VAL A 148 -19.12 -1.28 8.12
N GLU A 149 -19.64 -2.26 7.40
CA GLU A 149 -21.05 -2.66 7.49
C GLU A 149 -21.46 -3.02 8.93
N GLY A 150 -22.66 -2.60 9.33
CA GLY A 150 -23.22 -2.92 10.66
C GLY A 150 -22.67 -2.07 11.82
N LEU A 151 -21.95 -0.96 11.53
CA LEU A 151 -21.54 0.07 12.48
C LEU A 151 -22.23 1.39 12.10
N GLU A 152 -22.91 2.05 13.03
CA GLU A 152 -23.46 3.39 12.82
C GLU A 152 -22.33 4.43 12.87
N VAL A 153 -22.02 5.10 11.77
CA VAL A 153 -20.95 6.11 11.71
C VAL A 153 -21.56 7.50 11.59
N TYR A 154 -21.29 8.35 12.57
CA TYR A 154 -21.74 9.72 12.62
C TYR A 154 -20.61 10.68 12.30
N GLY A 155 -20.73 11.41 11.20
CA GLY A 155 -19.81 12.47 10.81
C GLY A 155 -20.21 13.80 11.41
N VAL A 156 -19.38 14.35 12.28
CA VAL A 156 -19.68 15.57 13.07
C VAL A 156 -18.72 16.71 12.70
N GLY A 157 -19.23 17.94 12.76
CA GLY A 157 -18.47 19.15 12.47
C GLY A 157 -17.90 19.84 13.71
N ASP A 158 -18.58 19.72 14.83
CA ASP A 158 -18.22 20.36 16.11
C ASP A 158 -18.78 19.59 17.32
N ILE A 159 -18.58 20.12 18.54
CA ILE A 159 -19.08 19.52 19.78
C ILE A 159 -20.60 19.54 19.85
N HIS A 160 -21.32 20.55 19.29
CA HIS A 160 -22.78 20.61 19.32
C HIS A 160 -23.40 19.41 18.61
N ASP A 161 -22.82 19.00 17.50
CA ASP A 161 -23.25 17.82 16.76
C ASP A 161 -23.15 16.56 17.63
N VAL A 162 -22.04 16.39 18.36
CA VAL A 162 -21.85 15.26 19.28
C VAL A 162 -22.88 15.28 20.44
N VAL A 163 -23.11 16.43 21.03
CA VAL A 163 -24.09 16.61 22.09
C VAL A 163 -25.50 16.26 21.63
N SER A 164 -25.85 16.68 20.39
CA SER A 164 -27.15 16.38 19.77
C SER A 164 -27.35 14.84 19.60
N ILE A 165 -26.33 14.12 19.17
CA ILE A 165 -26.37 12.65 19.04
C ILE A 165 -26.55 11.99 20.42
N LEU A 166 -25.75 12.42 21.43
CA LEU A 166 -25.77 11.82 22.77
C LEU A 166 -27.07 12.12 23.53
N ASN A 167 -27.74 13.25 23.24
CA ASN A 167 -29.04 13.57 23.76
C ASN A 167 -30.20 12.88 23.02
N GLY A 168 -29.91 12.09 21.99
CA GLY A 168 -30.93 11.37 21.23
C GLY A 168 -31.73 12.25 20.27
N GLU A 169 -31.19 13.41 19.87
CA GLU A 169 -31.82 14.28 18.88
C GLU A 169 -31.57 13.70 17.46
N ASP A 170 -32.64 13.53 16.69
CA ASP A 170 -32.57 12.95 15.32
C ASP A 170 -32.12 13.99 14.26
N LYS A 171 -31.18 14.86 14.60
CA LYS A 171 -30.65 15.88 13.70
C LYS A 171 -29.59 15.37 12.78
N ILE A 172 -28.73 14.44 13.25
CA ILE A 172 -27.62 13.90 12.52
C ILE A 172 -27.86 12.40 12.32
N LYS A 173 -27.86 11.99 11.05
CA LYS A 173 -28.07 10.59 10.67
C LYS A 173 -26.75 9.89 10.40
N PRO A 174 -26.66 8.58 10.66
CA PRO A 174 -25.50 7.79 10.27
C PRO A 174 -25.23 7.90 8.78
N VAL A 175 -23.96 8.03 8.42
CA VAL A 175 -23.52 8.07 7.04
C VAL A 175 -23.75 6.71 6.40
N LYS A 176 -24.46 6.69 5.28
CA LYS A 176 -24.64 5.51 4.45
C LYS A 176 -23.77 5.61 3.21
N ILE A 177 -23.11 4.53 2.86
CA ILE A 177 -22.40 4.40 1.59
C ILE A 177 -23.23 3.46 0.74
N ASP A 178 -23.62 3.91 -0.44
CA ASP A 178 -24.18 3.04 -1.47
C ASP A 178 -23.12 2.00 -1.81
N GLY A 179 -23.54 0.73 -1.93
CA GLY A 179 -22.67 -0.43 -1.94
C GLY A 179 -21.41 -0.30 -2.79
N PHE A 180 -20.36 -0.97 -2.36
CA PHE A 180 -19.13 -1.11 -3.13
C PHE A 180 -19.43 -2.01 -4.34
N ASP A 181 -19.68 -1.43 -5.49
CA ASP A 181 -19.68 -2.15 -6.77
C ASP A 181 -18.23 -2.56 -7.07
N GLY A 182 -17.86 -3.74 -6.62
CA GLY A 182 -16.50 -4.27 -6.46
C GLY A 182 -15.67 -4.43 -7.73
N TYR A 183 -16.10 -3.87 -8.86
CA TYR A 183 -15.39 -3.98 -10.13
C TYR A 183 -15.31 -2.66 -10.90
N GLN A 184 -15.49 -1.51 -10.24
CA GLN A 184 -15.25 -0.25 -10.93
C GLN A 184 -13.74 -0.09 -11.16
N VAL A 185 -13.37 -0.18 -12.42
CA VAL A 185 -12.03 0.22 -12.88
C VAL A 185 -11.88 1.71 -12.56
N GLY A 186 -10.88 2.06 -11.74
CA GLY A 186 -10.62 3.46 -11.43
C GLY A 186 -10.36 4.28 -12.69
N ASP A 187 -10.67 5.57 -12.65
CA ASP A 187 -10.32 6.52 -13.71
C ASP A 187 -8.79 6.66 -13.76
N TYR A 188 -8.18 6.03 -14.76
CA TYR A 188 -6.77 6.19 -15.04
C TYR A 188 -6.57 7.30 -16.07
N GLN A 189 -5.63 8.20 -15.80
CA GLN A 189 -5.26 9.30 -16.73
C GLN A 189 -4.48 8.82 -17.96
N PHE A 190 -4.01 7.57 -17.97
CA PHE A 190 -3.15 6.99 -18.99
C PHE A 190 -3.73 5.70 -19.53
N ASP A 191 -3.48 5.40 -20.81
CA ASP A 191 -3.87 4.16 -21.46
C ASP A 191 -2.69 3.55 -22.22
N PHE A 192 -2.67 2.22 -22.38
CA PHE A 192 -1.66 1.51 -23.17
C PHE A 192 -1.72 1.86 -24.64
N SER A 193 -2.88 2.29 -25.15
CA SER A 193 -3.05 2.76 -26.54
C SER A 193 -2.23 4.01 -26.85
N ASP A 194 -1.84 4.81 -25.83
CA ASP A 194 -0.93 5.95 -26.00
C ASP A 194 0.50 5.52 -26.38
N VAL A 195 0.87 4.27 -26.09
CA VAL A 195 2.21 3.73 -26.37
C VAL A 195 2.26 3.23 -27.80
N LYS A 196 3.01 3.93 -28.64
CA LYS A 196 3.22 3.55 -30.03
C LYS A 196 4.36 2.55 -30.17
N GLY A 197 4.13 1.48 -30.94
CA GLY A 197 5.10 0.40 -31.09
C GLY A 197 5.39 -0.34 -29.78
N GLN A 198 6.61 -0.88 -29.65
CA GLN A 198 7.12 -1.55 -28.45
C GLN A 198 6.26 -2.76 -28.01
N GLU A 199 5.72 -3.52 -28.94
CA GLU A 199 4.82 -4.66 -28.68
C GLU A 199 5.47 -5.73 -27.78
N ASN A 200 6.78 -5.99 -27.95
CA ASN A 200 7.51 -6.94 -27.09
C ASN A 200 7.55 -6.48 -25.63
N ILE A 201 7.61 -5.16 -25.38
CA ILE A 201 7.64 -4.61 -24.04
C ILE A 201 6.24 -4.65 -23.43
N LYS A 202 5.21 -4.30 -24.22
CA LYS A 202 3.81 -4.45 -23.80
C LYS A 202 3.50 -5.88 -23.42
N ARG A 203 3.96 -6.87 -24.21
CA ARG A 203 3.81 -8.30 -23.90
C ARG A 203 4.51 -8.67 -22.59
N ALA A 204 5.73 -8.21 -22.37
CA ALA A 204 6.44 -8.44 -21.10
C ALA A 204 5.69 -7.86 -19.90
N LEU A 205 5.12 -6.65 -20.04
CA LEU A 205 4.33 -6.01 -18.98
C LEU A 205 2.99 -6.74 -18.76
N GLU A 206 2.35 -7.25 -19.80
CA GLU A 206 1.16 -8.11 -19.71
C GLU A 206 1.47 -9.39 -18.90
N ILE A 207 2.57 -10.07 -19.21
CA ILE A 207 3.03 -11.26 -18.48
C ILE A 207 3.32 -10.89 -17.01
N ALA A 208 4.01 -9.76 -16.77
CA ALA A 208 4.28 -9.29 -15.42
C ALA A 208 2.98 -9.04 -14.64
N ALA A 209 1.99 -8.38 -15.25
CA ALA A 209 0.69 -8.13 -14.64
C ALA A 209 -0.09 -9.42 -14.37
N ALA A 210 -0.07 -10.37 -15.32
CA ALA A 210 -0.78 -11.64 -15.20
C ALA A 210 -0.21 -12.53 -14.10
N GLY A 211 1.11 -12.60 -13.96
CA GLY A 211 1.78 -13.46 -12.97
C GLY A 211 2.17 -12.77 -11.66
N GLY A 212 2.04 -11.43 -11.56
CA GLY A 212 2.57 -10.65 -10.42
C GLY A 212 4.10 -10.63 -10.38
N HIS A 213 4.74 -10.68 -11.55
CA HIS A 213 6.19 -10.77 -11.68
C HIS A 213 6.87 -9.40 -11.55
N ASN A 214 8.01 -9.37 -10.86
CA ASN A 214 8.88 -8.21 -10.82
C ASN A 214 9.60 -8.04 -12.17
N VAL A 215 9.71 -6.80 -12.65
CA VAL A 215 10.28 -6.49 -13.96
C VAL A 215 11.30 -5.36 -13.88
N ILE A 216 12.38 -5.47 -14.66
CA ILE A 216 13.34 -4.40 -14.91
C ILE A 216 13.35 -4.02 -16.38
N LEU A 217 13.20 -2.72 -16.64
CA LEU A 217 13.25 -2.11 -17.97
C LEU A 217 14.62 -1.48 -18.18
N ILE A 218 15.35 -1.95 -19.20
CA ILE A 218 16.71 -1.51 -19.48
C ILE A 218 16.74 -0.87 -20.87
N GLY A 219 17.18 0.36 -20.97
CA GLY A 219 17.24 1.05 -22.25
C GLY A 219 17.81 2.46 -22.17
N PRO A 220 18.10 3.08 -23.31
CA PRO A 220 18.69 4.40 -23.35
C PRO A 220 17.76 5.48 -22.75
N PRO A 221 18.30 6.65 -22.41
CA PRO A 221 17.49 7.80 -22.03
C PRO A 221 16.45 8.13 -23.11
N GLY A 222 15.23 8.48 -22.70
CA GLY A 222 14.14 8.82 -23.63
C GLY A 222 13.46 7.63 -24.33
N SER A 223 13.78 6.38 -23.99
CA SER A 223 13.14 5.19 -24.60
C SER A 223 11.71 4.90 -24.05
N GLY A 224 11.18 5.70 -23.13
CA GLY A 224 9.80 5.58 -22.65
C GLY A 224 9.59 4.68 -21.43
N LYS A 225 10.65 4.23 -20.75
CA LYS A 225 10.59 3.34 -19.57
C LYS A 225 9.62 3.83 -18.49
N THR A 226 9.76 5.07 -18.06
CA THR A 226 8.88 5.68 -17.04
C THR A 226 7.43 5.81 -17.52
N MET A 227 7.23 6.10 -18.82
CA MET A 227 5.91 6.17 -19.44
C MET A 227 5.20 4.80 -19.42
N LEU A 228 5.92 3.73 -19.73
CA LEU A 228 5.42 2.35 -19.67
C LEU A 228 5.10 1.93 -18.24
N ALA A 229 6.00 2.20 -17.29
CA ALA A 229 5.80 1.86 -15.89
C ALA A 229 4.54 2.52 -15.29
N LYS A 230 4.28 3.79 -15.60
CA LYS A 230 3.08 4.52 -15.14
C LYS A 230 1.77 3.93 -15.64
N ARG A 231 1.81 3.12 -16.71
CA ARG A 231 0.63 2.46 -17.27
C ARG A 231 0.38 1.06 -16.69
N MET A 232 1.32 0.52 -15.90
CA MET A 232 1.13 -0.80 -15.26
C MET A 232 -0.17 -0.92 -14.45
N PRO A 233 -0.57 0.05 -13.62
CA PRO A 233 -1.83 -0.06 -12.87
C PRO A 233 -3.06 -0.23 -13.77
N THR A 234 -3.01 0.27 -15.01
CA THR A 234 -4.17 0.24 -15.93
C THR A 234 -4.48 -1.15 -16.48
N ILE A 235 -3.49 -2.05 -16.47
CA ILE A 235 -3.63 -3.43 -16.97
C ILE A 235 -3.71 -4.46 -15.84
N LEU A 236 -3.48 -4.06 -14.58
CA LEU A 236 -3.69 -4.94 -13.42
C LEU A 236 -5.19 -5.19 -13.21
N PRO A 237 -5.56 -6.37 -12.65
CA PRO A 237 -6.93 -6.63 -12.22
C PRO A 237 -7.40 -5.57 -11.21
N PRO A 238 -8.68 -5.20 -11.18
CA PRO A 238 -9.21 -4.32 -10.16
C PRO A 238 -8.98 -4.89 -8.76
N LEU A 239 -8.95 -4.03 -7.74
CA LEU A 239 -8.85 -4.48 -6.35
C LEU A 239 -10.09 -5.27 -5.95
N THR A 240 -9.95 -6.40 -5.30
CA THR A 240 -11.03 -7.04 -4.57
C THR A 240 -11.41 -6.20 -3.34
N MET A 241 -12.59 -6.45 -2.74
CA MET A 241 -12.98 -5.74 -1.51
C MET A 241 -11.95 -5.93 -0.39
N ALA A 242 -11.44 -7.15 -0.23
CA ALA A 242 -10.41 -7.45 0.78
C ALA A 242 -9.11 -6.68 0.53
N GLU A 243 -8.61 -6.68 -0.72
CA GLU A 243 -7.42 -5.91 -1.10
C GLU A 243 -7.64 -4.39 -0.92
N ALA A 244 -8.83 -3.88 -1.27
CA ALA A 244 -9.17 -2.47 -1.12
C ALA A 244 -9.21 -2.04 0.36
N LEU A 245 -9.79 -2.87 1.24
CA LEU A 245 -9.82 -2.63 2.68
C LEU A 245 -8.42 -2.63 3.29
N GLU A 246 -7.59 -3.64 2.96
CA GLU A 246 -6.22 -3.75 3.47
C GLU A 246 -5.35 -2.57 2.99
N THR A 247 -5.43 -2.24 1.71
CA THR A 247 -4.73 -1.07 1.14
C THR A 247 -5.20 0.24 1.79
N THR A 248 -6.52 0.38 2.01
CA THR A 248 -7.08 1.58 2.65
C THR A 248 -6.63 1.70 4.10
N LYS A 249 -6.54 0.61 4.87
CA LYS A 249 -5.98 0.64 6.24
C LYS A 249 -4.59 1.26 6.27
N ILE A 250 -3.68 0.81 5.38
CA ILE A 250 -2.31 1.32 5.30
C ILE A 250 -2.30 2.82 4.99
N HIS A 251 -3.07 3.23 3.97
CA HIS A 251 -3.17 4.63 3.58
C HIS A 251 -3.85 5.51 4.63
N SER A 252 -4.82 4.97 5.36
CA SER A 252 -5.52 5.63 6.48
C SER A 252 -4.58 5.97 7.62
N VAL A 253 -3.79 4.98 8.07
CA VAL A 253 -2.79 5.19 9.14
C VAL A 253 -1.70 6.19 8.71
N ALA A 254 -1.31 6.16 7.43
CA ALA A 254 -0.37 7.15 6.88
C ALA A 254 -0.98 8.56 6.74
N GLY A 255 -2.32 8.71 6.83
CA GLY A 255 -3.02 9.97 6.61
C GLY A 255 -3.08 10.39 5.15
N LEU A 256 -3.10 9.43 4.23
CA LEU A 256 -3.07 9.64 2.78
C LEU A 256 -4.43 9.38 2.11
N ILE A 257 -5.48 9.13 2.89
CA ILE A 257 -6.84 9.04 2.35
C ILE A 257 -7.33 10.47 2.02
N GLY A 258 -7.81 10.66 0.80
CA GLY A 258 -8.36 11.95 0.36
C GLY A 258 -9.59 12.33 1.19
N ARG A 259 -9.84 13.64 1.37
CA ARG A 259 -11.02 14.14 2.06
C ARG A 259 -12.28 13.55 1.40
N ASN A 260 -13.18 13.02 2.22
CA ASN A 260 -14.42 12.35 1.76
C ASN A 260 -14.24 11.10 0.88
N ALA A 261 -13.05 10.52 0.77
CA ALA A 261 -12.86 9.23 0.15
C ALA A 261 -13.34 8.10 1.07
N ALA A 262 -13.95 7.06 0.50
CA ALA A 262 -14.40 5.89 1.26
C ALA A 262 -13.31 4.81 1.29
N LEU A 263 -12.82 4.42 0.12
CA LEU A 263 -11.81 3.37 -0.07
C LEU A 263 -10.81 3.77 -1.15
N VAL A 264 -9.62 3.19 -1.08
CA VAL A 264 -8.68 3.17 -2.20
C VAL A 264 -9.23 2.20 -3.25
N ARG A 265 -9.65 2.73 -4.41
CA ARG A 265 -10.28 1.97 -5.50
C ARG A 265 -9.32 1.58 -6.62
N THR A 266 -8.21 2.28 -6.73
CA THR A 266 -7.17 2.03 -7.74
C THR A 266 -5.97 1.38 -7.10
N ARG A 267 -5.29 0.49 -7.84
CA ARG A 267 -4.02 -0.07 -7.37
C ARG A 267 -3.00 1.04 -7.21
N PRO A 268 -2.36 1.18 -6.03
CA PRO A 268 -1.38 2.22 -5.78
C PRO A 268 -0.21 2.16 -6.77
N PHE A 269 0.27 3.32 -7.18
CA PHE A 269 1.53 3.47 -7.92
C PHE A 269 2.44 4.40 -7.14
N ARG A 270 3.51 3.84 -6.57
CA ARG A 270 4.49 4.57 -5.77
C ARG A 270 5.80 4.67 -6.53
N SER A 271 6.34 5.86 -6.60
CA SER A 271 7.58 6.14 -7.35
C SER A 271 8.50 7.02 -6.50
N PRO A 272 9.16 6.45 -5.49
CA PRO A 272 10.10 7.21 -4.68
C PRO A 272 11.32 7.65 -5.51
N HIS A 273 11.84 8.84 -5.20
CA HIS A 273 13.06 9.33 -5.80
C HIS A 273 14.27 8.53 -5.28
N HIS A 274 15.32 8.36 -6.08
CA HIS A 274 16.51 7.57 -5.70
C HIS A 274 17.26 8.11 -4.48
N THR A 275 17.03 9.37 -4.07
CA THR A 275 17.59 9.97 -2.83
C THR A 275 16.84 9.61 -1.56
N ILE A 276 15.77 8.79 -1.65
CA ILE A 276 14.98 8.36 -0.49
C ILE A 276 15.88 7.69 0.57
N SER A 277 15.54 7.90 1.85
CA SER A 277 16.20 7.20 2.95
C SER A 277 15.64 5.79 3.15
N ASP A 278 16.39 4.92 3.83
CA ASP A 278 15.94 3.58 4.22
C ASP A 278 14.60 3.66 4.98
N ALA A 279 14.49 4.60 5.94
CA ALA A 279 13.25 4.82 6.69
C ALA A 279 12.09 5.35 5.82
N GLY A 280 12.37 6.13 4.80
CA GLY A 280 11.34 6.58 3.85
C GLY A 280 10.82 5.43 3.00
N LEU A 281 11.70 4.51 2.58
CA LEU A 281 11.33 3.39 1.73
C LEU A 281 10.62 2.28 2.53
N VAL A 282 11.21 1.83 3.62
CA VAL A 282 10.71 0.70 4.44
C VAL A 282 9.66 1.17 5.45
N GLY A 283 9.82 2.37 5.93
CA GLY A 283 9.08 2.89 7.07
C GLY A 283 9.96 3.04 8.30
N GLY A 284 9.50 3.75 9.27
CA GLY A 284 10.29 4.04 10.48
C GLY A 284 9.72 5.14 11.33
N GLY A 285 10.59 5.85 12.03
CA GLY A 285 10.22 6.88 12.99
C GLY A 285 10.31 6.35 14.43
N THR A 286 10.14 7.24 15.39
CA THR A 286 10.01 6.87 16.81
C THR A 286 8.80 5.97 17.01
N TYR A 287 7.75 6.23 16.26
CA TYR A 287 6.56 5.41 16.07
C TYR A 287 6.57 4.85 14.66
N PRO A 288 6.53 3.54 14.51
CA PRO A 288 6.57 2.91 13.21
C PRO A 288 5.44 3.41 12.30
N GLN A 289 5.82 4.08 11.20
CA GLN A 289 4.92 4.50 10.14
C GLN A 289 5.24 3.70 8.87
N PRO A 290 4.24 3.37 8.03
CA PRO A 290 4.48 2.67 6.79
C PRO A 290 5.31 3.52 5.82
N GLY A 291 6.27 2.89 5.13
CA GLY A 291 7.06 3.50 4.07
C GLY A 291 6.47 3.27 2.69
N GLU A 292 7.19 3.72 1.64
CA GLU A 292 6.76 3.61 0.24
C GLU A 292 6.47 2.16 -0.19
N ILE A 293 7.18 1.18 0.36
CA ILE A 293 6.97 -0.25 0.10
C ILE A 293 5.56 -0.66 0.56
N SER A 294 5.18 -0.32 1.79
CA SER A 294 3.85 -0.65 2.32
C SER A 294 2.75 0.21 1.67
N LEU A 295 3.04 1.45 1.29
CA LEU A 295 2.13 2.29 0.54
C LEU A 295 1.88 1.79 -0.90
N ALA A 296 2.79 0.97 -1.44
CA ALA A 296 2.62 0.28 -2.72
C ALA A 296 1.87 -1.05 -2.60
N HIS A 297 1.41 -1.43 -1.42
CA HIS A 297 0.69 -2.69 -1.18
C HIS A 297 -0.48 -2.88 -2.14
N ASN A 298 -0.61 -4.09 -2.70
CA ASN A 298 -1.55 -4.45 -3.76
C ASN A 298 -1.46 -3.60 -5.04
N GLY A 299 -0.30 -2.96 -5.25
CA GLY A 299 -0.04 -2.07 -6.37
C GLY A 299 1.36 -2.23 -6.94
N VAL A 300 1.93 -1.13 -7.41
CA VAL A 300 3.21 -1.06 -8.10
C VAL A 300 4.18 -0.14 -7.35
N LEU A 301 5.36 -0.64 -7.07
CA LEU A 301 6.51 0.14 -6.63
C LEU A 301 7.44 0.35 -7.82
N PHE A 302 7.53 1.57 -8.31
CA PHE A 302 8.38 1.93 -9.44
C PHE A 302 9.69 2.58 -8.96
N LEU A 303 10.81 1.99 -9.34
CA LEU A 303 12.15 2.49 -9.02
C LEU A 303 12.85 2.92 -10.32
N ASP A 304 12.79 4.21 -10.61
CA ASP A 304 13.53 4.76 -11.75
C ASP A 304 15.01 4.95 -11.40
N GLU A 305 15.89 4.83 -12.39
CA GLU A 305 17.34 4.94 -12.20
C GLU A 305 17.87 4.01 -11.09
N LEU A 306 17.48 2.74 -11.12
CA LEU A 306 17.76 1.75 -10.06
C LEU A 306 19.21 1.76 -9.55
N PRO A 307 20.28 1.86 -10.38
CA PRO A 307 21.68 1.90 -9.90
C PRO A 307 22.04 3.18 -9.14
N GLU A 308 21.22 4.24 -9.15
CA GLU A 308 21.47 5.48 -8.44
C GLU A 308 20.95 5.47 -7.00
N PHE A 309 20.12 4.49 -6.64
CA PHE A 309 19.73 4.27 -5.24
C PHE A 309 20.93 3.85 -4.40
N LYS A 310 20.98 4.30 -3.16
CA LYS A 310 21.98 3.82 -2.20
C LYS A 310 21.87 2.31 -2.04
N ARG A 311 23.01 1.63 -1.98
CA ARG A 311 23.06 0.18 -1.84
C ARG A 311 22.29 -0.32 -0.62
N THR A 312 22.38 0.38 0.52
CA THR A 312 21.62 0.05 1.74
C THR A 312 20.12 0.06 1.49
N VAL A 313 19.60 1.05 0.77
CA VAL A 313 18.18 1.17 0.39
C VAL A 313 17.72 -0.01 -0.47
N LEU A 314 18.55 -0.47 -1.40
CA LEU A 314 18.22 -1.63 -2.23
C LEU A 314 18.27 -2.96 -1.46
N GLU A 315 19.20 -3.10 -0.51
CA GLU A 315 19.33 -4.33 0.30
C GLU A 315 18.14 -4.54 1.24
N VAL A 316 17.56 -3.48 1.82
CA VAL A 316 16.38 -3.61 2.71
C VAL A 316 15.12 -4.05 1.98
N MET A 317 15.06 -3.93 0.65
CA MET A 317 13.93 -4.40 -0.15
C MET A 317 13.87 -5.92 -0.29
N ARG A 318 14.98 -6.62 -0.07
CA ARG A 318 15.07 -8.07 -0.32
C ARG A 318 14.06 -8.87 0.49
N GLN A 319 13.90 -8.54 1.76
CA GLN A 319 12.94 -9.21 2.63
C GLN A 319 11.48 -8.94 2.22
N PRO A 320 11.02 -7.70 2.04
CA PRO A 320 9.65 -7.44 1.61
C PRO A 320 9.27 -8.06 0.26
N MET A 321 10.23 -8.21 -0.67
CA MET A 321 9.98 -8.88 -1.94
C MET A 321 9.72 -10.39 -1.81
N GLU A 322 10.22 -11.03 -0.75
CA GLU A 322 9.99 -12.46 -0.47
C GLU A 322 8.83 -12.68 0.49
N ASP A 323 8.89 -12.03 1.66
CA ASP A 323 7.96 -12.26 2.77
C ASP A 323 6.66 -11.45 2.62
N ARG A 324 6.65 -10.40 1.79
CA ARG A 324 5.52 -9.46 1.58
C ARG A 324 5.07 -8.76 2.83
N ILE A 325 5.96 -8.64 3.76
CA ILE A 325 5.79 -7.94 5.03
C ILE A 325 7.04 -7.11 5.27
N VAL A 326 6.83 -5.92 5.80
CA VAL A 326 7.89 -5.07 6.36
C VAL A 326 7.76 -5.10 7.86
N THR A 327 8.77 -5.63 8.55
CA THR A 327 8.85 -5.62 10.01
C THR A 327 9.71 -4.44 10.48
N ILE A 328 9.11 -3.54 11.25
CA ILE A 328 9.81 -2.41 11.86
C ILE A 328 9.95 -2.67 13.35
N SER A 329 11.18 -3.02 13.79
CA SER A 329 11.49 -3.23 15.20
C SER A 329 12.10 -1.98 15.81
N ARG A 330 11.59 -1.57 16.97
CA ARG A 330 12.10 -0.50 17.82
C ARG A 330 12.22 -1.03 19.26
N ALA A 331 12.96 -0.34 20.10
CA ALA A 331 13.23 -0.77 21.47
C ALA A 331 11.96 -1.09 22.30
N LYS A 332 10.82 -0.50 21.95
CA LYS A 332 9.56 -0.64 22.69
C LYS A 332 8.47 -1.42 21.96
N MET A 333 8.60 -1.64 20.66
CA MET A 333 7.56 -2.29 19.86
C MET A 333 8.11 -2.85 18.55
N THR A 334 7.49 -3.91 18.07
CA THR A 334 7.68 -4.43 16.72
C THR A 334 6.33 -4.41 16.01
N VAL A 335 6.32 -3.90 14.80
CA VAL A 335 5.11 -3.74 13.99
C VAL A 335 5.36 -4.27 12.59
N ASP A 336 4.41 -5.04 12.09
CA ASP A 336 4.41 -5.57 10.74
C ASP A 336 3.47 -4.76 9.86
N PHE A 337 3.95 -4.38 8.68
CA PHE A 337 3.15 -3.73 7.64
C PHE A 337 3.07 -4.63 6.42
N PRO A 338 1.89 -4.88 5.86
CA PRO A 338 1.75 -5.59 4.59
C PRO A 338 2.52 -4.90 3.46
N ALA A 339 3.14 -5.70 2.59
CA ALA A 339 4.02 -5.23 1.52
C ALA A 339 3.93 -6.10 0.25
N ASN A 340 2.71 -6.52 -0.11
CA ASN A 340 2.47 -7.27 -1.33
C ASN A 340 2.42 -6.32 -2.54
N PHE A 341 3.59 -5.98 -3.09
CA PHE A 341 3.71 -5.08 -4.24
C PHE A 341 4.37 -5.80 -5.42
N MET A 342 4.14 -5.28 -6.60
CA MET A 342 4.88 -5.63 -7.80
C MET A 342 5.97 -4.57 -8.04
N MET A 343 7.23 -4.99 -8.10
CA MET A 343 8.33 -4.08 -8.40
C MET A 343 8.48 -3.91 -9.90
N VAL A 344 8.46 -2.66 -10.35
CA VAL A 344 8.88 -2.26 -11.69
C VAL A 344 10.12 -1.38 -11.51
N ALA A 345 11.24 -1.81 -12.05
CA ALA A 345 12.47 -1.02 -12.02
C ALA A 345 12.81 -0.52 -13.42
N ALA A 346 13.51 0.61 -13.50
CA ALA A 346 14.06 1.10 -14.76
C ALA A 346 15.51 1.51 -14.57
N MET A 347 16.33 1.25 -15.59
CA MET A 347 17.72 1.70 -15.59
C MET A 347 18.23 1.96 -17.01
N ASN A 348 19.31 2.71 -17.12
CA ASN A 348 20.08 2.79 -18.33
C ASN A 348 21.06 1.61 -18.41
N PRO A 349 21.50 1.18 -19.61
CA PRO A 349 22.44 0.05 -19.75
C PRO A 349 23.86 0.38 -19.26
N CYS A 350 24.18 1.66 -19.13
CA CYS A 350 25.46 2.16 -18.63
C CYS A 350 25.33 3.64 -18.23
N PRO A 351 26.34 4.27 -17.60
CA PRO A 351 26.27 5.69 -17.22
C PRO A 351 26.02 6.66 -18.37
N CYS A 352 26.56 6.42 -19.57
CA CYS A 352 26.26 7.26 -20.75
C CYS A 352 24.90 6.91 -21.40
N GLY A 353 24.32 5.74 -21.09
CA GLY A 353 23.04 5.30 -21.60
C GLY A 353 23.05 4.58 -22.96
N TYR A 354 24.19 4.41 -23.59
CA TYR A 354 24.27 3.93 -24.98
C TYR A 354 25.03 2.60 -25.17
N TYR A 355 25.26 1.83 -24.12
CA TYR A 355 25.86 0.51 -24.24
C TYR A 355 24.91 -0.40 -25.04
N ASN A 356 25.44 -1.10 -26.06
CA ASN A 356 24.70 -1.89 -27.03
C ASN A 356 23.61 -1.14 -27.82
N HIS A 357 23.71 0.20 -27.95
CA HIS A 357 22.77 0.97 -28.76
C HIS A 357 23.07 0.78 -30.26
N PRO A 358 22.05 0.53 -31.11
CA PRO A 358 22.30 0.26 -32.54
C PRO A 358 22.91 1.43 -33.32
N ASP A 359 22.55 2.69 -32.95
CA ASP A 359 22.90 3.89 -33.74
C ASP A 359 23.86 4.84 -33.01
N ARG A 360 24.27 4.55 -31.78
CA ARG A 360 25.15 5.42 -30.98
C ARG A 360 26.19 4.62 -30.24
N GLU A 361 27.43 5.08 -30.32
CA GLU A 361 28.54 4.44 -29.60
C GLU A 361 28.53 4.77 -28.11
N CYS A 362 28.85 3.76 -27.31
CA CYS A 362 29.03 3.92 -25.86
C CYS A 362 30.35 4.65 -25.58
N THR A 363 30.30 5.75 -24.81
CA THR A 363 31.49 6.56 -24.45
C THR A 363 32.09 6.15 -23.09
N CYS A 364 31.59 5.09 -22.46
CA CYS A 364 32.10 4.61 -21.18
C CYS A 364 33.46 3.92 -21.35
N LYS A 365 34.37 4.21 -20.41
CA LYS A 365 35.68 3.54 -20.37
C LYS A 365 35.51 2.03 -20.08
N PRO A 366 36.46 1.16 -20.49
CA PRO A 366 36.43 -0.25 -20.12
C PRO A 366 36.25 -0.45 -18.60
N GLY A 367 35.40 -1.36 -18.19
CA GLY A 367 35.09 -1.69 -16.79
C GLY A 367 34.07 -0.77 -16.10
N VAL A 368 33.78 0.44 -16.64
CA VAL A 368 32.79 1.37 -16.02
C VAL A 368 31.37 0.81 -16.12
N VAL A 369 31.05 0.13 -17.22
CA VAL A 369 29.72 -0.52 -17.39
C VAL A 369 29.53 -1.58 -16.31
N GLN A 370 30.52 -2.44 -16.11
CA GLN A 370 30.46 -3.49 -15.07
C GLN A 370 30.37 -2.90 -13.65
N GLN A 371 31.12 -1.83 -13.36
CA GLN A 371 31.00 -1.12 -12.06
C GLN A 371 29.63 -0.53 -11.85
N TYR A 372 29.00 -0.01 -12.88
CA TYR A 372 27.65 0.54 -12.83
C TYR A 372 26.61 -0.55 -12.53
N LEU A 373 26.71 -1.69 -13.21
CA LEU A 373 25.83 -2.83 -13.00
C LEU A 373 26.01 -3.45 -11.61
N ASN A 374 27.23 -3.54 -11.12
CA ASN A 374 27.57 -4.09 -9.79
C ASN A 374 27.04 -3.23 -8.62
N ARG A 375 26.49 -2.03 -8.87
CA ARG A 375 25.76 -1.26 -7.84
C ARG A 375 24.50 -2.00 -7.39
N ILE A 376 23.90 -2.79 -8.29
CA ILE A 376 22.77 -3.67 -7.98
C ILE A 376 23.34 -5.01 -7.55
N SER A 377 22.97 -5.48 -6.35
CA SER A 377 23.47 -6.77 -5.87
C SER A 377 22.86 -7.94 -6.65
N GLY A 378 23.66 -9.00 -6.87
CA GLY A 378 23.18 -10.23 -7.48
C GLY A 378 21.91 -10.78 -6.79
N PRO A 379 21.86 -10.87 -5.44
CA PRO A 379 20.67 -11.32 -4.75
C PRO A 379 19.40 -10.48 -5.01
N LEU A 380 19.51 -9.19 -5.30
CA LEU A 380 18.36 -8.38 -5.71
C LEU A 380 17.95 -8.68 -7.15
N MET A 381 18.93 -8.79 -8.07
CA MET A 381 18.67 -9.17 -9.47
C MET A 381 18.01 -10.53 -9.58
N ASP A 382 18.41 -11.50 -8.76
CA ASP A 382 17.79 -12.83 -8.68
C ASP A 382 16.29 -12.79 -8.33
N ARG A 383 15.79 -11.69 -7.73
CA ARG A 383 14.38 -11.51 -7.35
C ARG A 383 13.54 -10.78 -8.41
N ILE A 384 14.18 -10.34 -9.48
CA ILE A 384 13.50 -9.76 -10.64
C ILE A 384 13.27 -10.87 -11.65
N ASP A 385 12.02 -11.10 -12.03
CA ASP A 385 11.63 -12.24 -12.87
C ASP A 385 11.87 -11.96 -14.35
N LEU A 386 11.59 -10.73 -14.81
CA LEU A 386 11.63 -10.31 -16.20
C LEU A 386 12.66 -9.20 -16.42
N HIS A 387 13.61 -9.43 -17.31
CA HIS A 387 14.58 -8.44 -17.77
C HIS A 387 14.21 -8.03 -19.20
N VAL A 388 13.79 -6.78 -19.39
CA VAL A 388 13.22 -6.30 -20.64
C VAL A 388 14.09 -5.18 -21.22
N GLU A 389 14.65 -5.44 -22.41
CA GLU A 389 15.41 -4.43 -23.14
C GLU A 389 14.45 -3.51 -23.91
N VAL A 390 14.52 -2.21 -23.60
CA VAL A 390 13.68 -1.16 -24.17
C VAL A 390 14.46 -0.44 -25.26
N VAL A 391 14.13 -0.71 -26.49
CA VAL A 391 14.72 0.00 -27.65
C VAL A 391 13.95 1.28 -27.95
N PRO A 392 14.61 2.34 -28.45
CA PRO A 392 13.91 3.54 -28.89
C PRO A 392 12.89 3.25 -29.97
N VAL A 393 11.75 3.94 -29.93
CA VAL A 393 10.71 3.82 -30.95
C VAL A 393 11.19 4.43 -32.26
N ALA A 394 11.07 3.69 -33.36
CA ALA A 394 11.41 4.23 -34.67
C ALA A 394 10.48 5.39 -35.06
N TYR A 395 11.02 6.40 -35.76
CA TYR A 395 10.25 7.59 -36.20
C TYR A 395 8.98 7.19 -36.98
N LYS A 396 9.04 6.14 -37.77
CA LYS A 396 7.89 5.61 -38.54
C LYS A 396 6.73 5.20 -37.62
N ASP A 397 7.03 4.58 -36.49
CA ASP A 397 6.00 4.14 -35.53
C ASP A 397 5.45 5.33 -34.75
N LEU A 398 6.29 6.31 -34.39
CA LEU A 398 5.85 7.54 -33.75
C LEU A 398 4.89 8.36 -34.63
N SER A 399 5.13 8.38 -35.93
CA SER A 399 4.31 9.11 -36.90
C SER A 399 3.05 8.37 -37.34
N SER A 400 2.91 7.09 -37.00
CA SER A 400 1.74 6.28 -37.34
C SER A 400 0.47 6.81 -36.67
N LYS A 401 -0.66 6.81 -37.40
CA LYS A 401 -1.99 7.17 -36.86
C LYS A 401 -2.67 6.00 -36.16
N SER A 402 -2.08 4.81 -36.18
CA SER A 402 -2.65 3.65 -35.48
C SER A 402 -2.51 3.85 -33.96
N SER A 403 -3.62 3.79 -33.24
CA SER A 403 -3.59 3.65 -31.78
C SER A 403 -3.10 2.24 -31.43
N GLY A 404 -2.30 2.15 -30.38
CA GLY A 404 -1.92 0.84 -29.81
C GLY A 404 -3.12 0.11 -29.23
N GLU A 405 -2.90 -1.10 -28.73
CA GLU A 405 -3.91 -1.87 -28.02
C GLU A 405 -4.31 -1.16 -26.70
N SER A 406 -5.62 -1.14 -26.38
CA SER A 406 -6.11 -0.46 -25.19
C SER A 406 -5.76 -1.21 -23.89
N SER A 407 -5.60 -0.47 -22.80
CA SER A 407 -5.43 -1.06 -21.45
C SER A 407 -6.57 -2.01 -21.09
N ALA A 408 -7.79 -1.74 -21.55
CA ALA A 408 -8.96 -2.59 -21.29
C ALA A 408 -8.79 -3.98 -21.91
N ALA A 409 -8.36 -4.07 -23.17
CA ALA A 409 -8.17 -5.34 -23.87
C ALA A 409 -7.06 -6.19 -23.20
N VAL A 410 -5.92 -5.56 -22.87
CA VAL A 410 -4.82 -6.24 -22.15
C VAL A 410 -5.31 -6.72 -20.76
N ARG A 411 -6.02 -5.87 -20.02
CA ARG A 411 -6.55 -6.21 -18.70
C ARG A 411 -7.52 -7.38 -18.73
N GLU A 412 -8.35 -7.52 -19.75
CA GLU A 412 -9.24 -8.68 -19.88
C GLU A 412 -8.47 -10.00 -19.96
N ARG A 413 -7.38 -10.05 -20.75
CA ARG A 413 -6.50 -11.24 -20.81
C ARG A 413 -5.82 -11.52 -19.48
N VAL A 414 -5.33 -10.46 -18.83
CA VAL A 414 -4.74 -10.56 -17.49
C VAL A 414 -5.74 -11.11 -16.48
N ILE A 415 -6.99 -10.63 -16.48
CA ILE A 415 -8.06 -11.13 -15.59
C ILE A 415 -8.35 -12.60 -15.86
N LYS A 416 -8.41 -13.04 -17.12
CA LYS A 416 -8.63 -14.45 -17.46
C LYS A 416 -7.50 -15.34 -16.91
N ALA A 417 -6.24 -14.95 -17.10
CA ALA A 417 -5.10 -15.67 -16.56
C ALA A 417 -5.11 -15.70 -15.03
N ARG A 418 -5.50 -14.60 -14.38
CA ARG A 418 -5.62 -14.53 -12.90
C ARG A 418 -6.71 -15.46 -12.36
N LYS A 419 -7.85 -15.58 -13.03
CA LYS A 419 -8.90 -16.53 -12.63
C LYS A 419 -8.40 -17.97 -12.63
N ILE A 420 -7.64 -18.38 -13.64
CA ILE A 420 -7.01 -19.71 -13.68
C ILE A 420 -6.08 -19.91 -12.46
N GLN A 421 -5.34 -18.87 -12.07
CA GLN A 421 -4.45 -18.91 -10.91
C GLN A 421 -5.23 -18.95 -9.60
N GLU A 422 -6.31 -18.16 -9.46
CA GLU A 422 -7.19 -18.18 -8.29
C GLU A 422 -7.80 -19.59 -8.07
N GLU A 423 -8.29 -20.23 -9.12
CA GLU A 423 -8.80 -21.60 -9.06
C GLU A 423 -7.70 -22.60 -8.69
N ARG A 424 -6.50 -22.46 -9.28
CA ARG A 424 -5.32 -23.31 -9.00
C ARG A 424 -4.86 -23.21 -7.55
N TYR A 425 -4.93 -22.03 -6.96
CA TYR A 425 -4.43 -21.75 -5.60
C TYR A 425 -5.53 -21.64 -4.55
N ALA A 426 -6.75 -22.07 -4.83
CA ALA A 426 -7.89 -21.97 -3.90
C ALA A 426 -7.60 -22.59 -2.52
N GLU A 427 -6.77 -23.65 -2.46
CA GLU A 427 -6.35 -24.30 -1.22
C GLU A 427 -5.19 -23.58 -0.49
N TYR A 428 -4.59 -22.53 -1.11
CA TYR A 428 -3.40 -21.83 -0.61
C TYR A 428 -3.70 -20.34 -0.37
N PRO A 429 -4.24 -19.97 0.79
CA PRO A 429 -4.80 -18.61 1.03
C PRO A 429 -3.77 -17.47 0.93
N THR A 430 -2.47 -17.77 0.98
CA THR A 430 -1.40 -16.78 0.88
C THR A 430 -0.83 -16.62 -0.53
N ILE A 431 -1.33 -17.41 -1.52
CA ILE A 431 -0.81 -17.43 -2.88
C ILE A 431 -1.90 -16.98 -3.85
N HIS A 432 -1.69 -15.86 -4.51
CA HIS A 432 -2.66 -15.25 -5.41
C HIS A 432 -2.17 -15.14 -6.85
N ALA A 433 -0.90 -15.45 -7.12
CA ALA A 433 -0.28 -15.34 -8.43
C ALA A 433 0.91 -16.29 -8.61
N ASN A 434 1.26 -16.60 -9.85
CA ASN A 434 2.33 -17.54 -10.17
C ASN A 434 3.70 -17.12 -9.62
N ALA A 435 4.02 -15.83 -9.57
CA ALA A 435 5.27 -15.34 -8.97
C ALA A 435 5.42 -15.77 -7.50
N GLN A 436 4.32 -16.11 -6.85
CA GLN A 436 4.25 -16.46 -5.44
C GLN A 436 4.41 -17.97 -5.16
N MET A 437 4.47 -18.80 -6.18
CA MET A 437 4.66 -20.25 -6.00
C MET A 437 5.89 -20.57 -5.16
N THR A 438 5.73 -21.48 -4.20
CA THR A 438 6.83 -22.13 -3.49
C THR A 438 7.46 -23.20 -4.39
N SER A 439 8.65 -23.69 -4.02
CA SER A 439 9.31 -24.76 -4.79
C SER A 439 8.44 -26.03 -4.91
N GLN A 440 7.63 -26.35 -3.92
CA GLN A 440 6.68 -27.47 -3.98
C GLN A 440 5.58 -27.24 -5.03
N LEU A 441 5.06 -26.01 -5.11
CA LEU A 441 4.04 -25.67 -6.11
C LEU A 441 4.61 -25.58 -7.53
N ILE A 442 5.86 -25.16 -7.68
CA ILE A 442 6.56 -25.20 -8.96
C ILE A 442 6.65 -26.66 -9.45
N GLN A 443 7.04 -27.60 -8.60
CA GLN A 443 7.09 -29.02 -8.96
C GLN A 443 5.71 -29.55 -9.35
N LYS A 444 4.64 -29.13 -8.66
CA LYS A 444 3.27 -29.60 -8.92
C LYS A 444 2.67 -29.02 -10.20
N TYR A 445 2.88 -27.72 -10.47
CA TYR A 445 2.15 -26.99 -11.51
C TYR A 445 2.98 -26.57 -12.72
N CYS A 446 4.30 -26.78 -12.68
CA CYS A 446 5.20 -26.45 -13.77
C CYS A 446 5.90 -27.71 -14.33
N GLU A 447 5.15 -28.81 -14.47
CA GLU A 447 5.69 -30.02 -15.12
C GLU A 447 6.07 -29.71 -16.57
N LEU A 448 7.24 -30.20 -16.97
CA LEU A 448 7.79 -30.05 -18.32
C LEU A 448 7.83 -31.40 -19.01
N ASP A 449 7.47 -31.42 -20.29
CA ASP A 449 7.72 -32.54 -21.17
C ASP A 449 9.22 -32.68 -21.48
N GLU A 450 9.62 -33.77 -22.16
CA GLU A 450 11.04 -34.06 -22.48
C GLU A 450 11.64 -33.00 -23.41
N SER A 451 10.85 -32.43 -24.32
CA SER A 451 11.26 -31.38 -25.23
C SER A 451 11.60 -30.11 -24.48
N CYS A 452 10.72 -29.69 -23.58
CA CYS A 452 10.91 -28.54 -22.70
C CYS A 452 12.11 -28.71 -21.76
N ARG A 453 12.28 -29.91 -21.17
CA ARG A 453 13.44 -30.23 -20.33
C ARG A 453 14.76 -30.07 -21.08
N THR A 454 14.80 -30.55 -22.32
CA THR A 454 15.99 -30.43 -23.17
C THR A 454 16.30 -28.96 -23.48
N ILE A 455 15.30 -28.16 -23.86
CA ILE A 455 15.48 -26.72 -24.13
C ILE A 455 16.01 -26.02 -22.89
N LEU A 456 15.39 -26.25 -21.74
CA LEU A 456 15.76 -25.59 -20.48
C LEU A 456 17.18 -25.98 -20.04
N LYS A 457 17.53 -27.28 -20.13
CA LYS A 457 18.88 -27.75 -19.83
C LYS A 457 19.95 -27.10 -20.72
N ASN A 458 19.65 -26.98 -22.02
CA ASN A 458 20.57 -26.34 -22.97
C ASN A 458 20.70 -24.81 -22.65
N ALA A 459 19.60 -24.14 -22.31
CA ALA A 459 19.63 -22.74 -21.91
C ALA A 459 20.41 -22.52 -20.62
N MET A 460 20.21 -23.37 -19.61
CA MET A 460 20.96 -23.32 -18.34
C MET A 460 22.46 -23.42 -18.54
N ASN A 461 22.87 -24.41 -19.36
CA ASN A 461 24.29 -24.63 -19.63
C ASN A 461 24.91 -23.52 -20.50
N ARG A 462 24.19 -23.04 -21.54
CA ARG A 462 24.70 -22.03 -22.46
C ARG A 462 24.78 -20.63 -21.88
N LEU A 463 23.83 -20.28 -21.00
CA LEU A 463 23.69 -18.94 -20.42
C LEU A 463 24.24 -18.85 -18.99
N GLY A 464 24.78 -19.95 -18.43
CA GLY A 464 25.29 -19.94 -17.04
C GLY A 464 24.25 -19.65 -15.96
N LEU A 465 22.98 -20.03 -16.19
CA LEU A 465 21.88 -19.64 -15.32
C LEU A 465 21.91 -20.34 -13.95
N SER A 466 21.58 -19.59 -12.89
CA SER A 466 21.50 -20.12 -11.53
C SER A 466 20.24 -20.98 -11.28
N ALA A 467 20.23 -21.77 -10.20
CA ALA A 467 19.04 -22.50 -9.77
C ALA A 467 17.82 -21.58 -9.51
N ARG A 468 18.06 -20.34 -9.04
CA ARG A 468 17.00 -19.36 -8.88
C ARG A 468 16.43 -18.89 -10.20
N ALA A 469 17.28 -18.70 -11.23
CA ALA A 469 16.83 -18.40 -12.57
C ALA A 469 15.96 -19.52 -13.15
N TYR A 470 16.29 -20.79 -12.86
CA TYR A 470 15.46 -21.95 -13.22
C TYR A 470 14.02 -21.80 -12.68
N ASP A 471 13.86 -21.56 -11.37
CA ASP A 471 12.54 -21.39 -10.75
C ASP A 471 11.78 -20.21 -11.36
N ARG A 472 12.47 -19.08 -11.65
CA ARG A 472 11.86 -17.89 -12.26
C ARG A 472 11.36 -18.17 -13.67
N ILE A 473 12.17 -18.85 -14.50
CA ILE A 473 11.77 -19.25 -15.84
C ILE A 473 10.50 -20.11 -15.79
N LEU A 474 10.42 -21.08 -14.88
CA LEU A 474 9.24 -21.93 -14.74
C LEU A 474 7.98 -21.14 -14.35
N LYS A 475 8.09 -20.23 -13.38
CA LYS A 475 6.98 -19.36 -12.96
C LYS A 475 6.47 -18.48 -14.10
N VAL A 476 7.40 -17.88 -14.86
CA VAL A 476 7.08 -17.04 -16.03
C VAL A 476 6.47 -17.89 -17.15
N SER A 477 7.03 -19.08 -17.44
CA SER A 477 6.48 -20.00 -18.44
C SER A 477 5.05 -20.43 -18.09
N ARG A 478 4.77 -20.70 -16.79
CA ARG A 478 3.41 -21.03 -16.34
C ARG A 478 2.45 -19.86 -16.57
N THR A 479 2.91 -18.62 -16.33
CA THR A 479 2.10 -17.42 -16.57
C THR A 479 1.79 -17.22 -18.05
N ILE A 480 2.77 -17.44 -18.93
CA ILE A 480 2.57 -17.36 -20.39
C ILE A 480 1.56 -18.42 -20.84
N ALA A 481 1.67 -19.65 -20.33
CA ALA A 481 0.72 -20.72 -20.61
C ALA A 481 -0.69 -20.40 -20.10
N ASP A 482 -0.84 -19.75 -18.94
CA ASP A 482 -2.14 -19.29 -18.43
C ASP A 482 -2.75 -18.20 -19.33
N LEU A 483 -1.95 -17.26 -19.84
CA LEU A 483 -2.39 -16.24 -20.80
C LEU A 483 -2.88 -16.86 -22.11
N ASP A 484 -2.25 -17.95 -22.54
CA ASP A 484 -2.63 -18.69 -23.74
C ASP A 484 -3.73 -19.74 -23.45
N SER A 485 -4.25 -19.79 -22.20
CA SER A 485 -5.24 -20.77 -21.74
C SER A 485 -4.78 -22.23 -21.97
N SER A 486 -3.48 -22.47 -21.90
CA SER A 486 -2.87 -23.80 -22.08
C SER A 486 -2.76 -24.51 -20.74
N GLU A 487 -3.23 -25.76 -20.69
CA GLU A 487 -3.13 -26.59 -19.49
C GLU A 487 -1.67 -26.91 -19.13
N ASN A 488 -0.85 -27.16 -20.15
CA ASN A 488 0.57 -27.54 -20.00
C ASN A 488 1.50 -26.45 -20.52
N ILE A 489 2.69 -26.37 -19.94
CA ILE A 489 3.77 -25.52 -20.45
C ILE A 489 4.29 -26.13 -21.75
N GLN A 490 4.25 -25.36 -22.84
CA GLN A 490 4.77 -25.75 -24.16
C GLN A 490 6.13 -25.13 -24.42
N THR A 491 6.85 -25.66 -25.45
CA THR A 491 8.17 -25.17 -25.83
C THR A 491 8.22 -23.69 -26.18
N GLY A 492 7.15 -23.16 -26.79
CA GLY A 492 7.01 -21.71 -27.07
C GLY A 492 6.96 -20.85 -25.81
N HIS A 493 6.19 -21.27 -24.80
CA HIS A 493 6.08 -20.56 -23.50
C HIS A 493 7.43 -20.51 -22.79
N LEU A 494 8.16 -21.64 -22.83
CA LEU A 494 9.47 -21.73 -22.20
C LEU A 494 10.52 -20.88 -22.93
N ALA A 495 10.52 -20.90 -24.26
CA ALA A 495 11.44 -20.10 -25.07
C ALA A 495 11.21 -18.59 -24.84
N GLU A 496 9.94 -18.15 -24.78
CA GLU A 496 9.60 -16.77 -24.45
C GLU A 496 10.11 -16.39 -23.05
N ALA A 497 9.90 -17.23 -22.03
CA ALA A 497 10.35 -16.99 -20.67
C ALA A 497 11.89 -16.90 -20.54
N ILE A 498 12.63 -17.74 -21.25
CA ILE A 498 14.10 -17.72 -21.26
C ILE A 498 14.63 -16.39 -21.83
N ASN A 499 13.96 -15.81 -22.83
CA ASN A 499 14.37 -14.54 -23.42
C ASN A 499 14.32 -13.38 -22.43
N TYR A 500 13.48 -13.45 -21.40
CA TYR A 500 13.39 -12.44 -20.35
C TYR A 500 14.48 -12.55 -19.25
N ARG A 501 15.52 -13.37 -19.48
CA ARG A 501 16.67 -13.50 -18.56
C ARG A 501 17.97 -12.98 -19.19
N SER A 502 17.89 -11.87 -19.94
CA SER A 502 19.01 -11.32 -20.70
C SER A 502 20.19 -10.85 -19.85
N LEU A 503 19.94 -10.34 -18.62
CA LEU A 503 20.99 -9.87 -17.71
C LEU A 503 21.76 -10.98 -16.98
N ASP A 504 21.25 -12.21 -17.01
CA ASP A 504 21.92 -13.34 -16.37
C ASP A 504 23.03 -13.93 -17.24
N ARG A 505 23.24 -13.40 -18.47
CA ARG A 505 24.29 -13.84 -19.37
C ARG A 505 25.65 -13.40 -18.84
N ASP A 506 26.62 -14.31 -18.76
CA ASP A 506 27.97 -14.06 -18.24
C ASP A 506 28.70 -12.88 -18.90
N ASN A 507 28.31 -12.50 -20.12
CA ASN A 507 28.94 -11.45 -20.90
C ASN A 507 28.16 -10.14 -20.98
N TRP A 508 27.11 -9.94 -20.17
CA TRP A 508 26.37 -8.70 -20.20
C TRP A 508 27.15 -7.59 -19.46
N GLY A 509 27.69 -6.63 -20.22
CA GLY A 509 28.52 -5.54 -19.67
C GLY A 509 30.03 -5.81 -19.69
N SER A 510 30.49 -6.94 -20.26
CA SER A 510 31.93 -7.23 -20.48
C SER A 510 32.45 -6.67 -21.81
#